data_7962b22c32f54b6ab2b2557094ff39e7
#
_entry.id   7962b22c32f54b6ab2b2557094ff39e7
#
_cell.length_a   1.000
_cell.length_b   1.000
_cell.length_c   1.000
_cell.angle_alpha   90.00
_cell.angle_beta   90.00
_cell.angle_gamma   90.00
#
_symmetry.space_group_name_H-M   'P 1'
#
loop_
_entity.id
_entity.type
_entity.pdbx_description
1 polymer ?
#
loop_
_entity_poly.entity_id
_entity_poly.type
_entity_poly.pdbx_seq_one_letter_code
_entity_poly.pdbx_strand_id
1 'polypeptide(L)'
;MQLLYKSHDLNDEINNGMLERARRLSNPTGILVQQAYAQAKAGNGEDAYTTVSSIYNDGRLPDDQTNAYGWIIYYSLKQQSDNDVELLVVERKRRLMRYIELGLPSPSLLHSLILSEAVRIERTTPLKFVLHNFFDLWGGSAKLRPEDWEQFEGEHGTLPSLVEKLITVYVKEVMTDGRDPSEDFVALIDKALETFDNNQNLPRQRAQIYLHFNQKDKAIDLYRKQLKRNASRYYLWAELAALVEDADTRLALTCMALSIKTKEDFLGKIRIFLAEQLCDRNEYALAAGQLALVRRCYERQGWHIPPTIAKVSDRIPAETAEADGRDFIRRHADEANIYLYDNAIHTTLVKSGEATDRKTQKRRWWAADADGNRYSLDPRRLHLPGKCPDGTAIKAVIADKRVLQASVSDIIPTFVQEFSGTVKRRVGATGKAYTFIDKAYVGQNLLDSDIIDGSTISVLAIRGKDDKWTALRIVSPSHGQV
;
A
#
# COMPACT_ATOMS: atom_id res chain seq x y z
N MET A 1 -69.32 -5.10 -3.23
CA MET A 1 -68.35 -4.01 -3.41
C MET A 1 -66.97 -4.51 -3.86
N GLN A 2 -66.41 -5.58 -3.33
CA GLN A 2 -65.09 -6.11 -3.76
C GLN A 2 -65.00 -6.65 -5.21
N LEU A 3 -66.11 -7.13 -5.77
CA LEU A 3 -66.16 -7.61 -7.19
C LEU A 3 -66.22 -6.48 -8.19
N LEU A 4 -66.78 -5.31 -7.83
CA LEU A 4 -66.81 -4.12 -8.68
C LEU A 4 -65.44 -3.43 -8.78
N TYR A 5 -64.65 -3.46 -7.69
CA TYR A 5 -63.28 -2.92 -7.67
C TYR A 5 -62.34 -3.77 -8.58
N LYS A 6 -62.44 -5.09 -8.56
CA LYS A 6 -61.65 -5.97 -9.43
C LYS A 6 -62.00 -5.81 -10.93
N SER A 7 -63.26 -5.50 -11.28
CA SER A 7 -63.64 -5.27 -12.65
C SER A 7 -63.18 -3.91 -13.19
N HIS A 8 -63.00 -2.92 -12.32
CA HIS A 8 -62.45 -1.63 -12.72
C HIS A 8 -60.95 -1.71 -13.02
N ASP A 9 -60.16 -2.35 -12.11
CA ASP A 9 -58.75 -2.59 -12.31
C ASP A 9 -58.44 -3.41 -13.56
N LEU A 10 -59.23 -4.46 -13.85
CA LEU A 10 -59.04 -5.27 -15.05
C LEU A 10 -59.37 -4.48 -16.35
N ASN A 11 -60.39 -3.62 -16.33
CA ASN A 11 -60.71 -2.76 -17.46
C ASN A 11 -59.64 -1.67 -17.67
N ASP A 12 -59.07 -1.12 -16.60
CA ASP A 12 -57.97 -0.17 -16.72
C ASP A 12 -56.68 -0.82 -17.24
N GLU A 13 -56.34 -2.04 -16.84
CA GLU A 13 -55.23 -2.80 -17.40
C GLU A 13 -55.46 -3.17 -18.88
N ILE A 14 -56.68 -3.58 -19.26
CA ILE A 14 -57.03 -3.89 -20.64
C ILE A 14 -57.01 -2.62 -21.51
N ASN A 15 -57.54 -1.50 -21.02
CA ASN A 15 -57.54 -0.21 -21.73
C ASN A 15 -56.13 0.36 -21.87
N ASN A 16 -55.29 0.25 -20.84
CA ASN A 16 -53.89 0.63 -20.91
C ASN A 16 -53.10 -0.24 -21.87
N GLY A 17 -53.36 -1.57 -21.88
CA GLY A 17 -52.76 -2.51 -22.83
C GLY A 17 -53.21 -2.22 -24.28
N MET A 18 -54.46 -1.85 -24.50
CA MET A 18 -54.99 -1.49 -25.84
C MET A 18 -54.44 -0.12 -26.28
N LEU A 19 -54.33 0.86 -25.40
CA LEU A 19 -53.71 2.16 -25.68
C LEU A 19 -52.22 2.03 -26.02
N GLU A 20 -51.48 1.20 -25.28
CA GLU A 20 -50.11 0.89 -25.62
C GLU A 20 -49.98 0.16 -26.96
N ARG A 21 -50.86 -0.81 -27.25
CA ARG A 21 -50.89 -1.50 -28.53
C ARG A 21 -51.27 -0.57 -29.70
N ALA A 22 -52.23 0.35 -29.50
CA ALA A 22 -52.57 1.37 -30.48
C ALA A 22 -51.40 2.37 -30.68
N ARG A 23 -50.71 2.80 -29.64
CA ARG A 23 -49.49 3.63 -29.74
C ARG A 23 -48.39 2.91 -30.50
N ARG A 24 -48.17 1.62 -30.23
CA ARG A 24 -47.19 0.79 -30.96
C ARG A 24 -47.53 0.67 -32.44
N LEU A 25 -48.79 0.47 -32.77
CA LEU A 25 -49.25 0.37 -34.18
C LEU A 25 -49.18 1.72 -34.92
N SER A 26 -49.25 2.84 -34.23
CA SER A 26 -49.11 4.18 -34.81
C SER A 26 -47.65 4.68 -34.92
N ASN A 27 -46.67 3.94 -34.33
CA ASN A 27 -45.25 4.32 -34.39
C ASN A 27 -44.36 3.13 -34.77
N PRO A 28 -44.27 2.80 -36.08
CA PRO A 28 -43.50 1.68 -36.59
C PRO A 28 -41.99 1.82 -36.23
N THR A 29 -41.47 3.03 -36.14
CA THR A 29 -40.08 3.28 -35.75
C THR A 29 -39.83 2.89 -34.28
N GLY A 30 -40.79 3.18 -33.40
CA GLY A 30 -40.69 2.76 -31.98
C GLY A 30 -40.67 1.25 -31.82
N ILE A 31 -41.43 0.52 -32.64
CA ILE A 31 -41.43 -0.96 -32.66
C ILE A 31 -40.05 -1.49 -33.06
N LEU A 32 -39.46 -0.92 -34.12
CA LEU A 32 -38.11 -1.31 -34.56
C LEU A 32 -37.04 -1.09 -33.49
N VAL A 33 -37.10 0.04 -32.77
CA VAL A 33 -36.18 0.32 -31.65
C VAL A 33 -36.34 -0.68 -30.52
N GLN A 34 -37.57 -1.05 -30.14
CA GLN A 34 -37.82 -2.05 -29.10
C GLN A 34 -37.37 -3.46 -29.52
N GLN A 35 -37.53 -3.84 -30.79
CA GLN A 35 -37.02 -5.08 -31.34
C GLN A 35 -35.48 -5.11 -31.30
N ALA A 36 -34.85 -4.02 -31.73
CA ALA A 36 -33.39 -3.87 -31.65
C ALA A 36 -32.87 -3.90 -30.19
N TYR A 37 -33.60 -3.31 -29.26
CA TYR A 37 -33.26 -3.41 -27.83
C TYR A 37 -33.31 -4.85 -27.31
N ALA A 38 -34.36 -5.61 -27.68
CA ALA A 38 -34.46 -7.02 -27.30
C ALA A 38 -33.33 -7.86 -27.94
N GLN A 39 -32.96 -7.59 -29.19
CA GLN A 39 -31.81 -8.22 -29.85
C GLN A 39 -30.48 -7.89 -29.18
N ALA A 40 -30.25 -6.62 -28.85
CA ALA A 40 -29.03 -6.19 -28.13
C ALA A 40 -28.90 -6.92 -26.80
N LYS A 41 -29.96 -7.01 -26.01
CA LYS A 41 -30.03 -7.74 -24.75
C LYS A 41 -29.77 -9.24 -24.91
N ALA A 42 -30.16 -9.82 -26.05
CA ALA A 42 -29.93 -11.23 -26.41
C ALA A 42 -28.50 -11.50 -26.94
N GLY A 43 -27.63 -10.48 -27.04
CA GLY A 43 -26.25 -10.63 -27.48
C GLY A 43 -25.95 -10.12 -28.89
N ASN A 44 -26.93 -9.57 -29.63
CA ASN A 44 -26.77 -9.00 -30.98
C ASN A 44 -26.63 -7.47 -30.92
N GLY A 45 -25.74 -6.94 -30.10
CA GLY A 45 -25.60 -5.49 -29.86
C GLY A 45 -25.13 -4.72 -31.09
N GLU A 46 -24.29 -5.28 -31.95
CA GLU A 46 -23.78 -4.63 -33.17
C GLU A 46 -24.89 -4.32 -34.19
N ASP A 47 -25.68 -5.33 -34.55
CA ASP A 47 -26.77 -5.17 -35.51
C ASP A 47 -27.85 -4.21 -34.98
N ALA A 48 -28.15 -4.34 -33.69
CA ALA A 48 -29.09 -3.45 -33.02
C ALA A 48 -28.61 -1.99 -33.03
N TYR A 49 -27.32 -1.77 -32.72
CA TYR A 49 -26.71 -0.44 -32.76
C TYR A 49 -26.76 0.17 -34.17
N THR A 50 -26.37 -0.60 -35.18
CA THR A 50 -26.39 -0.15 -36.56
C THR A 50 -27.80 0.27 -37.00
N THR A 51 -28.81 -0.55 -36.66
CA THR A 51 -30.22 -0.26 -36.98
C THR A 51 -30.69 1.04 -36.33
N VAL A 52 -30.49 1.19 -35.03
CA VAL A 52 -31.02 2.37 -34.31
C VAL A 52 -30.17 3.61 -34.57
N SER A 53 -28.87 3.49 -34.82
CA SER A 53 -28.01 4.61 -35.23
C SER A 53 -28.49 5.23 -36.58
N SER A 54 -28.92 4.40 -37.55
CA SER A 54 -29.51 4.92 -38.79
C SER A 54 -30.78 5.71 -38.50
N ILE A 55 -31.68 5.15 -37.68
CA ILE A 55 -32.94 5.83 -37.29
C ILE A 55 -32.63 7.18 -36.60
N TYR A 56 -31.65 7.22 -35.70
CA TYR A 56 -31.24 8.43 -34.99
C TYR A 56 -30.64 9.47 -35.94
N ASN A 57 -29.72 9.06 -36.81
CA ASN A 57 -29.06 9.96 -37.76
C ASN A 57 -30.06 10.56 -38.79
N ASP A 58 -31.13 9.87 -39.12
CA ASP A 58 -32.22 10.35 -39.96
C ASP A 58 -33.19 11.30 -39.22
N GLY A 59 -32.95 11.56 -37.91
CA GLY A 59 -33.86 12.38 -37.10
C GLY A 59 -35.21 11.75 -36.79
N ARG A 60 -35.31 10.41 -36.92
CA ARG A 60 -36.57 9.65 -36.78
C ARG A 60 -36.72 8.92 -35.45
N LEU A 61 -35.72 9.02 -34.56
CA LEU A 61 -35.80 8.38 -33.24
C LEU A 61 -36.83 9.08 -32.36
N PRO A 62 -37.86 8.39 -31.87
CA PRO A 62 -38.81 8.98 -30.94
C PRO A 62 -38.16 9.31 -29.59
N ASP A 63 -38.57 10.41 -28.99
CA ASP A 63 -38.00 10.88 -27.70
C ASP A 63 -38.17 9.85 -26.58
N ASP A 64 -39.30 9.13 -26.55
CA ASP A 64 -39.59 8.07 -25.59
C ASP A 64 -38.72 6.81 -25.78
N GLN A 65 -38.00 6.68 -26.91
CA GLN A 65 -37.10 5.59 -27.23
C GLN A 65 -35.61 5.91 -27.00
N THR A 66 -35.29 7.14 -26.64
CA THR A 66 -33.90 7.57 -26.44
C THR A 66 -33.19 6.75 -25.34
N ASN A 67 -33.90 6.40 -24.26
CA ASN A 67 -33.35 5.54 -23.22
C ASN A 67 -33.06 4.09 -23.73
N ALA A 68 -33.93 3.55 -24.57
CA ALA A 68 -33.70 2.22 -25.20
C ALA A 68 -32.42 2.25 -26.06
N TYR A 69 -32.22 3.35 -26.81
CA TYR A 69 -31.00 3.54 -27.61
C TYR A 69 -29.75 3.61 -26.72
N GLY A 70 -29.81 4.29 -25.59
CA GLY A 70 -28.70 4.33 -24.60
C GLY A 70 -28.32 2.92 -24.13
N TRP A 71 -29.29 2.07 -23.82
CA TRP A 71 -29.04 0.68 -23.47
C TRP A 71 -28.47 -0.15 -24.63
N ILE A 72 -28.91 0.08 -25.87
CA ILE A 72 -28.38 -0.59 -27.09
C ILE A 72 -26.89 -0.21 -27.23
N ILE A 73 -26.53 1.07 -27.01
CA ILE A 73 -25.13 1.52 -27.01
C ILE A 73 -24.33 0.72 -25.98
N TYR A 74 -24.81 0.59 -24.74
CA TYR A 74 -24.14 -0.19 -23.70
C TYR A 74 -23.92 -1.65 -24.12
N TYR A 75 -24.95 -2.33 -24.61
CA TYR A 75 -24.83 -3.73 -25.03
C TYR A 75 -23.85 -3.89 -26.20
N SER A 76 -23.84 -2.96 -27.15
CA SER A 76 -22.89 -2.98 -28.27
C SER A 76 -21.43 -2.76 -27.83
N LEU A 77 -21.19 -1.94 -26.79
CA LEU A 77 -19.87 -1.75 -26.19
C LEU A 77 -19.36 -3.01 -25.48
N LYS A 78 -20.29 -3.78 -24.91
CA LYS A 78 -19.98 -5.00 -24.16
C LYS A 78 -19.62 -6.18 -25.06
N GLN A 79 -20.12 -6.24 -26.31
CA GLN A 79 -19.74 -7.24 -27.29
C GLN A 79 -18.27 -7.04 -27.69
N GLN A 80 -17.47 -8.09 -27.51
CA GLN A 80 -16.08 -8.11 -27.98
C GLN A 80 -16.03 -8.62 -29.41
N SER A 81 -15.37 -7.88 -30.28
CA SER A 81 -14.89 -8.37 -31.56
C SER A 81 -13.38 -8.50 -31.49
N ASP A 82 -12.81 -9.63 -31.83
CA ASP A 82 -11.36 -9.90 -31.78
C ASP A 82 -10.60 -9.28 -32.96
N ASN A 83 -11.27 -8.53 -33.83
CA ASN A 83 -10.69 -7.99 -35.05
C ASN A 83 -10.24 -6.53 -34.86
N ASP A 84 -9.02 -6.23 -35.25
CA ASP A 84 -8.36 -4.93 -35.33
C ASP A 84 -8.62 -3.95 -34.15
N VAL A 85 -7.73 -3.97 -33.16
CA VAL A 85 -7.82 -3.18 -31.92
C VAL A 85 -7.95 -1.66 -32.18
N GLU A 86 -7.35 -1.12 -33.24
CA GLU A 86 -7.37 0.34 -33.49
C GLU A 86 -8.74 0.79 -34.02
N LEU A 87 -9.28 0.08 -35.00
CA LEU A 87 -10.62 0.36 -35.53
C LEU A 87 -11.68 0.21 -34.44
N LEU A 88 -11.53 -0.83 -33.61
CA LEU A 88 -12.42 -1.10 -32.50
C LEU A 88 -12.44 0.05 -31.45
N VAL A 89 -11.31 0.67 -31.16
CA VAL A 89 -11.24 1.82 -30.23
C VAL A 89 -11.96 3.03 -30.80
N VAL A 90 -11.76 3.34 -32.08
CA VAL A 90 -12.43 4.47 -32.75
C VAL A 90 -13.97 4.29 -32.71
N GLU A 91 -14.45 3.09 -33.04
CA GLU A 91 -15.88 2.80 -33.00
C GLU A 91 -16.46 2.89 -31.57
N ARG A 92 -15.76 2.34 -30.59
CA ARG A 92 -16.18 2.44 -29.17
C ARG A 92 -16.23 3.89 -28.70
N LYS A 93 -15.22 4.70 -29.04
CA LYS A 93 -15.21 6.12 -28.74
C LYS A 93 -16.42 6.84 -29.35
N ARG A 94 -16.74 6.56 -30.62
CA ARG A 94 -17.91 7.13 -31.30
C ARG A 94 -19.21 6.78 -30.56
N ARG A 95 -19.37 5.54 -30.10
CA ARG A 95 -20.54 5.09 -29.34
C ARG A 95 -20.64 5.76 -27.98
N LEU A 96 -19.55 5.89 -27.28
CA LEU A 96 -19.49 6.61 -25.99
C LEU A 96 -19.87 8.08 -26.17
N MET A 97 -19.35 8.75 -27.21
CA MET A 97 -19.73 10.13 -27.53
C MET A 97 -21.20 10.24 -27.92
N ARG A 98 -21.72 9.28 -28.71
CA ARG A 98 -23.14 9.21 -29.03
C ARG A 98 -24.03 9.12 -27.80
N TYR A 99 -23.61 8.34 -26.79
CA TYR A 99 -24.32 8.27 -25.51
C TYR A 99 -24.41 9.63 -24.81
N ILE A 100 -23.32 10.40 -24.81
CA ILE A 100 -23.30 11.75 -24.22
C ILE A 100 -24.27 12.68 -24.96
N GLU A 101 -24.29 12.60 -26.31
CA GLU A 101 -25.21 13.40 -27.15
C GLU A 101 -26.68 13.12 -26.87
N LEU A 102 -27.04 11.93 -26.38
CA LEU A 102 -28.43 11.60 -26.05
C LEU A 102 -28.97 12.39 -24.85
N GLY A 103 -28.14 13.00 -24.02
CA GLY A 103 -28.54 13.80 -22.88
C GLY A 103 -29.44 13.08 -21.88
N LEU A 104 -29.22 11.78 -21.68
CA LEU A 104 -30.08 10.96 -20.81
C LEU A 104 -29.99 11.39 -19.33
N PRO A 105 -31.07 11.18 -18.55
CA PRO A 105 -31.06 11.50 -17.12
C PRO A 105 -29.90 10.86 -16.37
N SER A 106 -29.16 11.66 -15.60
CA SER A 106 -28.04 11.23 -14.79
C SER A 106 -28.08 11.90 -13.40
N PRO A 107 -27.65 11.22 -12.31
CA PRO A 107 -27.07 9.86 -12.31
C PRO A 107 -28.09 8.75 -12.56
N SER A 108 -27.67 7.66 -13.20
CA SER A 108 -28.49 6.46 -13.44
C SER A 108 -27.62 5.20 -13.55
N LEU A 109 -28.22 4.03 -13.44
CA LEU A 109 -27.48 2.76 -13.63
C LEU A 109 -26.80 2.69 -14.99
N LEU A 110 -27.52 3.05 -16.06
CA LEU A 110 -26.97 3.05 -17.42
C LEU A 110 -25.77 4.00 -17.51
N HIS A 111 -25.85 5.18 -16.89
CA HIS A 111 -24.79 6.16 -16.87
C HIS A 111 -23.51 5.59 -16.23
N SER A 112 -23.63 4.93 -15.07
CA SER A 112 -22.51 4.23 -14.41
C SER A 112 -21.93 3.08 -15.24
N LEU A 113 -22.78 2.29 -15.90
CA LEU A 113 -22.35 1.20 -16.78
C LEU A 113 -21.54 1.71 -17.99
N ILE A 114 -21.94 2.84 -18.57
CA ILE A 114 -21.20 3.52 -19.64
C ILE A 114 -19.82 4.00 -19.16
N LEU A 115 -19.73 4.59 -17.96
CA LEU A 115 -18.44 4.94 -17.37
C LEU A 115 -17.56 3.69 -17.14
N SER A 116 -18.16 2.60 -16.66
CA SER A 116 -17.45 1.34 -16.48
C SER A 116 -16.85 0.81 -17.80
N GLU A 117 -17.56 0.92 -18.91
CA GLU A 117 -17.06 0.55 -20.24
C GLU A 117 -15.93 1.50 -20.70
N ALA A 118 -16.06 2.80 -20.46
CA ALA A 118 -15.00 3.76 -20.76
C ALA A 118 -13.71 3.44 -20.00
N VAL A 119 -13.80 3.17 -18.70
CA VAL A 119 -12.68 2.72 -17.87
C VAL A 119 -12.06 1.41 -18.39
N ARG A 120 -12.89 0.45 -18.84
CA ARG A 120 -12.42 -0.80 -19.41
C ARG A 120 -11.66 -0.58 -20.72
N ILE A 121 -12.15 0.29 -21.59
CA ILE A 121 -11.53 0.62 -22.88
C ILE A 121 -10.15 1.24 -22.65
N GLU A 122 -10.04 2.27 -21.80
CA GLU A 122 -8.75 2.90 -21.51
C GLU A 122 -7.77 1.91 -20.88
N ARG A 123 -8.22 1.04 -19.97
CA ARG A 123 -7.36 0.03 -19.34
C ARG A 123 -6.78 -0.97 -20.37
N THR A 124 -7.57 -1.37 -21.37
CA THR A 124 -7.15 -2.34 -22.40
C THR A 124 -6.38 -1.71 -23.55
N THR A 125 -6.62 -0.44 -23.82
CA THR A 125 -6.00 0.33 -24.91
C THR A 125 -5.50 1.70 -24.40
N PRO A 126 -4.45 1.74 -23.56
CA PRO A 126 -4.00 2.95 -22.91
C PRO A 126 -3.67 4.07 -23.91
N LEU A 127 -4.08 5.30 -23.59
CA LEU A 127 -3.88 6.54 -24.36
C LEU A 127 -4.56 6.60 -25.74
N LYS A 128 -5.29 5.56 -26.16
CA LYS A 128 -6.04 5.59 -27.40
C LYS A 128 -7.45 6.17 -27.23
N PHE A 129 -8.01 6.08 -26.02
CA PHE A 129 -9.36 6.54 -25.72
C PHE A 129 -9.41 7.92 -25.06
N VAL A 130 -8.49 8.25 -24.13
CA VAL A 130 -8.43 9.50 -23.37
C VAL A 130 -9.60 9.63 -22.38
N LEU A 131 -9.54 8.82 -21.32
CA LEU A 131 -10.59 8.70 -20.30
C LEU A 131 -10.88 10.02 -19.57
N HIS A 132 -9.87 10.84 -19.26
CA HIS A 132 -10.08 12.09 -18.51
C HIS A 132 -10.99 13.05 -19.25
N ASN A 133 -10.84 13.23 -20.58
CA ASN A 133 -11.73 14.06 -21.38
C ASN A 133 -13.16 13.49 -21.40
N PHE A 134 -13.28 12.15 -21.46
CA PHE A 134 -14.58 11.52 -21.42
C PHE A 134 -15.25 11.70 -20.05
N PHE A 135 -14.52 11.58 -18.97
CA PHE A 135 -15.06 11.74 -17.62
C PHE A 135 -15.65 13.14 -17.39
N ASP A 136 -14.97 14.17 -17.87
CA ASP A 136 -15.50 15.54 -17.81
C ASP A 136 -16.79 15.70 -18.64
N LEU A 137 -16.83 15.18 -19.87
CA LEU A 137 -18.03 15.19 -20.72
C LEU A 137 -19.17 14.34 -20.14
N TRP A 138 -18.84 13.26 -19.45
CA TRP A 138 -19.81 12.42 -18.75
C TRP A 138 -20.46 13.12 -17.55
N GLY A 139 -19.85 14.20 -17.04
CA GLY A 139 -20.37 15.07 -16.00
C GLY A 139 -19.64 14.97 -14.66
N GLY A 140 -18.48 14.33 -14.62
CA GLY A 140 -17.58 14.32 -13.48
C GLY A 140 -18.11 13.57 -12.24
N SER A 141 -17.50 13.86 -11.11
CA SER A 141 -17.80 13.19 -9.83
C SER A 141 -19.22 13.38 -9.33
N ALA A 142 -19.90 14.48 -9.73
CA ALA A 142 -21.28 14.79 -9.35
C ALA A 142 -22.31 13.80 -9.93
N LYS A 143 -21.93 13.03 -10.96
CA LYS A 143 -22.80 12.04 -11.60
C LYS A 143 -22.58 10.61 -11.11
N LEU A 144 -21.65 10.40 -10.19
CA LEU A 144 -21.45 9.11 -9.53
C LEU A 144 -22.60 8.82 -8.55
N ARG A 145 -23.12 7.59 -8.59
CA ARG A 145 -24.15 7.12 -7.68
C ARG A 145 -23.50 6.58 -6.39
N PRO A 146 -24.25 6.45 -5.29
CA PRO A 146 -23.76 5.79 -4.08
C PRO A 146 -23.21 4.38 -4.36
N GLU A 147 -23.89 3.59 -5.22
CA GLU A 147 -23.50 2.23 -5.55
C GLU A 147 -22.17 2.14 -6.34
N ASP A 148 -21.76 3.22 -7.00
CA ASP A 148 -20.48 3.28 -7.72
C ASP A 148 -19.28 3.32 -6.75
N TRP A 149 -19.52 3.60 -5.45
CA TRP A 149 -18.56 3.55 -4.35
C TRP A 149 -18.53 2.21 -3.63
N GLU A 150 -19.45 1.30 -3.93
CA GLU A 150 -19.52 0.03 -3.24
C GLU A 150 -18.47 -0.94 -3.76
N GLN A 151 -17.77 -1.59 -2.83
CA GLN A 151 -16.88 -2.72 -3.10
C GLN A 151 -17.70 -4.02 -3.07
N PHE A 152 -17.31 -4.99 -3.86
CA PHE A 152 -18.03 -6.27 -3.96
C PHE A 152 -17.16 -7.41 -3.43
N GLU A 153 -17.76 -8.33 -2.67
CA GLU A 153 -17.10 -9.56 -2.27
C GLU A 153 -17.06 -10.52 -3.47
N GLY A 154 -15.86 -10.91 -3.87
CA GLY A 154 -15.60 -11.90 -4.92
C GLY A 154 -15.01 -13.19 -4.34
N GLU A 155 -14.91 -14.23 -5.15
CA GLU A 155 -14.35 -15.53 -4.75
C GLU A 155 -12.91 -15.45 -4.18
N HIS A 156 -12.15 -14.46 -4.60
CA HIS A 156 -10.74 -14.26 -4.22
C HIS A 156 -10.49 -13.01 -3.37
N GLY A 157 -11.54 -12.45 -2.76
CA GLY A 157 -11.50 -11.26 -1.92
C GLY A 157 -12.29 -10.08 -2.48
N THR A 158 -12.20 -8.95 -1.81
CA THR A 158 -12.96 -7.74 -2.14
C THR A 158 -12.53 -7.17 -3.50
N LEU A 159 -13.48 -7.02 -4.41
CA LEU A 159 -13.29 -6.39 -5.70
C LEU A 159 -13.46 -4.87 -5.59
N PRO A 160 -12.60 -4.09 -6.26
CA PRO A 160 -12.66 -2.63 -6.19
C PRO A 160 -13.96 -2.08 -6.81
N SER A 161 -14.47 -1.00 -6.22
CA SER A 161 -15.60 -0.21 -6.70
C SER A 161 -15.34 0.38 -8.10
N LEU A 162 -16.37 0.95 -8.73
CA LEU A 162 -16.19 1.68 -9.99
C LEU A 162 -15.28 2.91 -9.80
N VAL A 163 -15.45 3.61 -8.68
CA VAL A 163 -14.61 4.79 -8.34
C VAL A 163 -13.14 4.41 -8.21
N GLU A 164 -12.80 3.34 -7.50
CA GLU A 164 -11.41 2.87 -7.38
C GLU A 164 -10.79 2.47 -8.71
N LYS A 165 -11.57 1.82 -9.58
CA LYS A 165 -11.15 1.46 -10.95
C LYS A 165 -10.92 2.71 -11.81
N LEU A 166 -11.84 3.66 -11.76
CA LEU A 166 -11.74 4.95 -12.45
C LEU A 166 -10.45 5.67 -12.05
N ILE A 167 -10.23 5.86 -10.74
CA ILE A 167 -9.05 6.55 -10.23
C ILE A 167 -7.77 5.85 -10.72
N THR A 168 -7.73 4.53 -10.65
CA THR A 168 -6.55 3.76 -11.06
C THR A 168 -6.18 3.99 -12.53
N VAL A 169 -7.17 3.99 -13.40
CA VAL A 169 -6.95 4.15 -14.85
C VAL A 169 -6.65 5.60 -15.21
N TYR A 170 -7.39 6.53 -14.64
CA TYR A 170 -7.21 7.97 -14.87
C TYR A 170 -5.82 8.46 -14.40
N VAL A 171 -5.37 8.08 -13.20
CA VAL A 171 -4.03 8.45 -12.71
C VAL A 171 -2.94 7.89 -13.62
N LYS A 172 -3.09 6.64 -14.09
CA LYS A 172 -2.13 6.05 -15.03
C LYS A 172 -2.06 6.83 -16.34
N GLU A 173 -3.19 7.29 -16.85
CA GLU A 173 -3.27 8.12 -18.05
C GLU A 173 -2.54 9.45 -17.84
N VAL A 174 -2.87 10.20 -16.77
CA VAL A 174 -2.22 11.47 -16.41
C VAL A 174 -0.70 11.31 -16.28
N MET A 175 -0.23 10.25 -15.62
CA MET A 175 1.22 10.00 -15.47
C MET A 175 1.91 9.65 -16.79
N THR A 176 1.16 9.26 -17.81
CA THR A 176 1.74 8.84 -19.09
C THR A 176 1.70 9.96 -20.13
N ASP A 177 0.59 10.73 -20.21
CA ASP A 177 0.42 11.80 -21.19
C ASP A 177 0.85 13.18 -20.67
N GLY A 178 1.01 13.31 -19.34
CA GLY A 178 1.51 14.53 -18.69
C GLY A 178 0.49 15.66 -18.60
N ARG A 179 -0.80 15.42 -18.88
CA ARG A 179 -1.83 16.45 -18.76
C ARG A 179 -2.29 16.63 -17.32
N ASP A 180 -2.69 17.84 -16.98
CA ASP A 180 -3.21 18.14 -15.65
C ASP A 180 -4.58 17.46 -15.43
N PRO A 181 -4.77 16.77 -14.30
CA PRO A 181 -6.08 16.25 -13.91
C PRO A 181 -7.01 17.43 -13.54
N SER A 182 -8.32 17.27 -13.77
CA SER A 182 -9.30 18.27 -13.36
C SER A 182 -9.36 18.41 -11.83
N GLU A 183 -9.76 19.58 -11.33
CA GLU A 183 -9.96 19.83 -9.89
C GLU A 183 -11.02 18.87 -9.31
N ASP A 184 -12.07 18.57 -10.07
CA ASP A 184 -13.11 17.61 -9.70
C ASP A 184 -12.53 16.22 -9.47
N PHE A 185 -11.60 15.78 -10.34
CA PHE A 185 -10.94 14.49 -10.17
C PHE A 185 -9.98 14.47 -8.97
N VAL A 186 -9.28 15.57 -8.70
CA VAL A 186 -8.43 15.69 -7.50
C VAL A 186 -9.27 15.58 -6.23
N ALA A 187 -10.42 16.27 -6.18
CA ALA A 187 -11.35 16.16 -5.07
C ALA A 187 -11.96 14.75 -4.94
N LEU A 188 -12.21 14.07 -6.05
CA LEU A 188 -12.67 12.68 -6.06
C LEU A 188 -11.65 11.73 -5.41
N ILE A 189 -10.35 11.87 -5.71
CA ILE A 189 -9.30 11.08 -5.06
C ILE A 189 -9.26 11.35 -3.55
N ASP A 190 -9.34 12.60 -3.13
CA ASP A 190 -9.29 12.97 -1.71
C ASP A 190 -10.48 12.35 -0.95
N LYS A 191 -11.69 12.42 -1.52
CA LYS A 191 -12.88 11.74 -0.98
C LYS A 191 -12.72 10.21 -0.95
N ALA A 192 -12.12 9.62 -1.97
CA ALA A 192 -11.88 8.18 -2.03
C ALA A 192 -10.89 7.71 -0.96
N LEU A 193 -9.86 8.51 -0.65
CA LEU A 193 -8.93 8.25 0.45
C LEU A 193 -9.61 8.21 1.82
N GLU A 194 -10.63 9.05 2.04
CA GLU A 194 -11.42 9.06 3.26
C GLU A 194 -12.40 7.87 3.33
N THR A 195 -12.93 7.46 2.18
CA THR A 195 -13.95 6.42 2.07
C THR A 195 -13.34 5.01 2.16
N PHE A 196 -12.17 4.78 1.56
CA PHE A 196 -11.55 3.47 1.42
C PHE A 196 -10.26 3.36 2.24
N ASP A 197 -10.37 3.42 3.55
CA ASP A 197 -9.23 3.39 4.49
C ASP A 197 -8.24 2.23 4.27
N ASN A 198 -8.73 1.09 3.82
CA ASN A 198 -7.93 -0.12 3.60
C ASN A 198 -7.35 -0.23 2.18
N ASN A 199 -7.69 0.68 1.26
CA ASN A 199 -7.12 0.65 -0.08
C ASN A 199 -5.65 1.06 -0.06
N GLN A 200 -4.79 0.14 -0.46
CA GLN A 200 -3.34 0.34 -0.44
C GLN A 200 -2.81 1.12 -1.67
N ASN A 201 -3.61 1.25 -2.72
CA ASN A 201 -3.21 1.88 -3.97
C ASN A 201 -3.56 3.39 -4.02
N LEU A 202 -4.69 3.79 -3.44
CA LEU A 202 -5.14 5.18 -3.47
C LEU A 202 -4.12 6.18 -2.91
N PRO A 203 -3.46 5.95 -1.75
CA PRO A 203 -2.42 6.87 -1.27
C PRO A 203 -1.25 7.00 -2.25
N ARG A 204 -0.85 5.90 -2.89
CA ARG A 204 0.19 5.92 -3.93
C ARG A 204 -0.25 6.74 -5.14
N GLN A 205 -1.46 6.55 -5.62
CA GLN A 205 -2.04 7.30 -6.74
C GLN A 205 -2.14 8.79 -6.42
N ARG A 206 -2.55 9.13 -5.21
CA ARG A 206 -2.56 10.53 -4.76
C ARG A 206 -1.16 11.14 -4.68
N ALA A 207 -0.17 10.38 -4.22
CA ALA A 207 1.22 10.81 -4.22
C ALA A 207 1.72 11.09 -5.64
N GLN A 208 1.36 10.28 -6.63
CA GLN A 208 1.67 10.50 -8.04
C GLN A 208 1.07 11.82 -8.56
N ILE A 209 -0.16 12.14 -8.20
CA ILE A 209 -0.79 13.43 -8.53
C ILE A 209 -0.05 14.61 -7.86
N TYR A 210 0.38 14.45 -6.59
CA TYR A 210 1.23 15.48 -5.95
C TYR A 210 2.54 15.69 -6.69
N LEU A 211 3.18 14.61 -7.17
CA LEU A 211 4.42 14.70 -7.95
C LEU A 211 4.19 15.39 -9.31
N HIS A 212 3.07 15.12 -9.96
CA HIS A 212 2.67 15.79 -11.20
C HIS A 212 2.61 17.31 -11.02
N PHE A 213 2.07 17.77 -9.88
CA PHE A 213 2.02 19.20 -9.51
C PHE A 213 3.29 19.72 -8.81
N ASN A 214 4.42 19.01 -8.89
CA ASN A 214 5.68 19.35 -8.21
C ASN A 214 5.55 19.52 -6.68
N GLN A 215 4.54 18.93 -6.05
CA GLN A 215 4.32 18.96 -4.61
C GLN A 215 5.03 17.76 -3.92
N LYS A 216 6.34 17.69 -4.09
CA LYS A 216 7.21 16.57 -3.69
C LYS A 216 7.07 16.22 -2.20
N ASP A 217 7.05 17.23 -1.33
CA ASP A 217 6.96 17.01 0.12
C ASP A 217 5.67 16.30 0.53
N LYS A 218 4.54 16.68 -0.07
CA LYS A 218 3.26 16.01 0.18
C LYS A 218 3.26 14.56 -0.31
N ALA A 219 3.92 14.27 -1.42
CA ALA A 219 4.09 12.91 -1.91
C ALA A 219 4.94 12.09 -0.96
N ILE A 220 6.07 12.62 -0.48
CA ILE A 220 6.94 11.98 0.51
C ILE A 220 6.16 11.66 1.78
N ASP A 221 5.38 12.60 2.31
CA ASP A 221 4.56 12.39 3.51
C ASP A 221 3.53 11.26 3.34
N LEU A 222 2.89 11.16 2.18
CA LEU A 222 1.98 10.06 1.89
C LEU A 222 2.70 8.70 1.83
N TYR A 223 3.85 8.63 1.15
CA TYR A 223 4.66 7.40 1.12
C TYR A 223 5.12 7.00 2.52
N ARG A 224 5.59 7.94 3.35
CA ARG A 224 5.99 7.69 4.74
C ARG A 224 4.82 7.15 5.57
N LYS A 225 3.64 7.78 5.48
CA LYS A 225 2.41 7.31 6.17
C LYS A 225 2.02 5.90 5.73
N GLN A 226 2.09 5.63 4.43
CA GLN A 226 1.76 4.31 3.87
C GLN A 226 2.73 3.24 4.34
N LEU A 227 4.03 3.52 4.33
CA LEU A 227 5.09 2.60 4.76
C LEU A 227 5.04 2.32 6.27
N LYS A 228 4.66 3.29 7.10
CA LYS A 228 4.41 3.06 8.55
C LYS A 228 3.32 2.01 8.78
N ARG A 229 2.29 1.95 7.90
CA ARG A 229 1.19 0.98 7.97
C ARG A 229 1.58 -0.37 7.35
N ASN A 230 2.31 -0.34 6.24
CA ASN A 230 2.64 -1.54 5.45
C ASN A 230 4.06 -1.46 4.85
N ALA A 231 5.06 -1.78 5.67
CA ALA A 231 6.47 -1.76 5.28
C ALA A 231 6.87 -2.90 4.30
N SER A 232 5.99 -3.89 4.05
CA SER A 232 6.32 -5.05 3.20
C SER A 232 6.22 -4.76 1.69
N ARG A 233 5.86 -3.56 1.29
CA ARG A 233 5.68 -3.18 -0.12
C ARG A 233 6.97 -2.58 -0.69
N TYR A 234 7.80 -3.41 -1.31
CA TYR A 234 9.11 -3.04 -1.87
C TYR A 234 9.04 -1.83 -2.82
N TYR A 235 8.01 -1.74 -3.66
CA TYR A 235 7.86 -0.66 -4.64
C TYR A 235 7.62 0.71 -4.00
N LEU A 236 6.96 0.79 -2.83
CA LEU A 236 6.78 2.06 -2.12
C LEU A 236 8.10 2.61 -1.58
N TRP A 237 8.99 1.73 -1.09
CA TRP A 237 10.33 2.12 -0.70
C TRP A 237 11.16 2.62 -1.87
N ALA A 238 11.06 1.95 -3.03
CA ALA A 238 11.78 2.35 -4.24
C ALA A 238 11.26 3.69 -4.80
N GLU A 239 9.94 3.91 -4.79
CA GLU A 239 9.35 5.19 -5.22
C GLU A 239 9.73 6.32 -4.26
N LEU A 240 9.74 6.08 -2.95
CA LEU A 240 10.20 7.05 -1.97
C LEU A 240 11.70 7.36 -2.15
N ALA A 241 12.54 6.34 -2.38
CA ALA A 241 13.97 6.52 -2.63
C ALA A 241 14.24 7.43 -3.82
N ALA A 242 13.45 7.33 -4.89
CA ALA A 242 13.59 8.18 -6.06
C ALA A 242 13.28 9.67 -5.80
N LEU A 243 12.57 9.97 -4.71
CA LEU A 243 12.19 11.34 -4.34
C LEU A 243 13.18 12.00 -3.37
N VAL A 244 13.99 11.22 -2.66
CA VAL A 244 14.88 11.74 -1.62
C VAL A 244 16.18 12.25 -2.24
N GLU A 245 16.61 13.46 -1.85
CA GLU A 245 17.82 14.10 -2.38
C GLU A 245 19.07 13.65 -1.63
N ASP A 246 18.96 13.44 -0.32
CA ASP A 246 20.07 12.94 0.49
C ASP A 246 20.53 11.57 0.03
N ALA A 247 21.79 11.47 -0.38
CA ALA A 247 22.36 10.29 -1.02
C ALA A 247 22.41 9.08 -0.09
N ASP A 248 22.62 9.27 1.21
CA ASP A 248 22.70 8.17 2.18
C ASP A 248 21.30 7.62 2.48
N THR A 249 20.35 8.51 2.72
CA THR A 249 18.94 8.13 2.90
C THR A 249 18.39 7.43 1.64
N ARG A 250 18.67 7.94 0.46
CA ARG A 250 18.28 7.33 -0.82
C ARG A 250 18.82 5.93 -0.97
N LEU A 251 20.11 5.73 -0.63
CA LEU A 251 20.74 4.41 -0.62
C LEU A 251 20.05 3.47 0.36
N ALA A 252 19.81 3.91 1.59
CA ALA A 252 19.15 3.12 2.62
C ALA A 252 17.75 2.67 2.17
N LEU A 253 16.93 3.59 1.62
CA LEU A 253 15.59 3.30 1.11
C LEU A 253 15.63 2.31 -0.06
N THR A 254 16.59 2.45 -0.98
CA THR A 254 16.80 1.52 -2.11
C THR A 254 17.19 0.13 -1.61
N CYS A 255 18.11 0.04 -0.65
CA CYS A 255 18.49 -1.20 -0.01
C CYS A 255 17.31 -1.85 0.73
N MET A 256 16.47 -1.07 1.41
CA MET A 256 15.27 -1.57 2.05
C MET A 256 14.30 -2.19 1.03
N ALA A 257 14.08 -1.53 -0.10
CA ALA A 257 13.25 -2.09 -1.18
C ALA A 257 13.76 -3.46 -1.65
N LEU A 258 15.08 -3.62 -1.79
CA LEU A 258 15.71 -4.88 -2.21
C LEU A 258 15.76 -5.94 -1.11
N SER A 259 15.67 -5.57 0.16
CA SER A 259 15.66 -6.50 1.30
C SER A 259 14.33 -7.24 1.48
N ILE A 260 13.25 -6.69 0.90
CA ILE A 260 11.91 -7.26 1.01
C ILE A 260 11.78 -8.46 0.08
N LYS A 261 11.34 -9.60 0.65
CA LYS A 261 11.15 -10.84 -0.11
C LYS A 261 10.09 -10.68 -1.20
N THR A 262 10.52 -10.74 -2.47
CA THR A 262 9.67 -10.70 -3.66
C THR A 262 10.31 -11.47 -4.80
N LYS A 263 9.62 -11.59 -5.94
CA LYS A 263 10.18 -12.22 -7.13
C LYS A 263 11.27 -11.32 -7.75
N GLU A 264 12.39 -11.90 -8.13
CA GLU A 264 13.52 -11.19 -8.77
C GLU A 264 13.08 -10.39 -10.02
N ASP A 265 12.12 -10.91 -10.76
CA ASP A 265 11.60 -10.29 -11.98
C ASP A 265 11.06 -8.86 -11.75
N PHE A 266 10.63 -8.55 -10.53
CA PHE A 266 10.15 -7.22 -10.18
C PHE A 266 11.25 -6.25 -9.71
N LEU A 267 12.46 -6.75 -9.46
CA LEU A 267 13.53 -5.96 -8.85
C LEU A 267 14.47 -5.30 -9.84
N GLY A 268 14.38 -5.61 -11.14
CA GLY A 268 15.34 -5.17 -12.15
C GLY A 268 15.60 -3.67 -12.14
N LYS A 269 14.57 -2.84 -12.17
CA LYS A 269 14.68 -1.38 -12.12
C LYS A 269 15.34 -0.87 -10.83
N ILE A 270 15.02 -1.49 -9.70
CA ILE A 270 15.56 -1.09 -8.39
C ILE A 270 17.05 -1.46 -8.29
N ARG A 271 17.45 -2.61 -8.85
CA ARG A 271 18.86 -3.01 -8.90
C ARG A 271 19.68 -2.10 -9.80
N ILE A 272 19.14 -1.67 -10.97
CA ILE A 272 19.79 -0.67 -11.82
C ILE A 272 19.97 0.63 -11.05
N PHE A 273 18.93 1.11 -10.37
CA PHE A 273 18.98 2.33 -9.55
C PHE A 273 19.98 2.22 -8.38
N LEU A 274 20.10 1.05 -7.75
CA LEU A 274 21.16 0.80 -6.76
C LEU A 274 22.55 0.84 -7.41
N ALA A 275 22.74 0.22 -8.58
CA ALA A 275 24.02 0.20 -9.27
C ALA A 275 24.49 1.63 -9.64
N GLU A 276 23.58 2.51 -10.06
CA GLU A 276 23.87 3.94 -10.28
C GLU A 276 24.42 4.61 -9.00
N GLN A 277 23.73 4.44 -7.88
CA GLN A 277 24.15 5.00 -6.59
C GLN A 277 25.50 4.43 -6.10
N LEU A 278 25.76 3.15 -6.37
CA LEU A 278 27.04 2.50 -6.05
C LEU A 278 28.18 3.03 -6.92
N CYS A 279 27.93 3.30 -8.21
CA CYS A 279 28.89 3.97 -9.06
C CYS A 279 29.22 5.39 -8.57
N ASP A 280 28.24 6.16 -8.09
CA ASP A 280 28.45 7.50 -7.52
C ASP A 280 29.38 7.46 -6.28
N ARG A 281 29.47 6.29 -5.61
CA ARG A 281 30.30 6.03 -4.42
C ARG A 281 31.60 5.28 -4.72
N ASN A 282 31.90 5.03 -6.01
CA ASN A 282 33.03 4.20 -6.45
C ASN A 282 32.99 2.74 -5.96
N GLU A 283 31.81 2.24 -5.57
CA GLU A 283 31.58 0.84 -5.15
C GLU A 283 31.32 -0.04 -6.38
N TYR A 284 32.27 -0.02 -7.34
CA TYR A 284 32.10 -0.61 -8.66
C TYR A 284 31.87 -2.12 -8.64
N ALA A 285 32.52 -2.85 -7.75
CA ALA A 285 32.33 -4.31 -7.64
C ALA A 285 30.89 -4.69 -7.24
N LEU A 286 30.29 -3.94 -6.32
CA LEU A 286 28.90 -4.12 -5.91
C LEU A 286 27.95 -3.71 -7.03
N ALA A 287 28.23 -2.60 -7.73
CA ALA A 287 27.46 -2.16 -8.90
C ALA A 287 27.44 -3.22 -10.00
N ALA A 288 28.61 -3.79 -10.35
CA ALA A 288 28.74 -4.86 -11.33
C ALA A 288 27.90 -6.09 -10.92
N GLY A 289 27.94 -6.49 -9.65
CA GLY A 289 27.14 -7.59 -9.12
C GLY A 289 25.62 -7.35 -9.25
N GLN A 290 25.13 -6.13 -9.01
CA GLN A 290 23.71 -5.81 -9.21
C GLN A 290 23.30 -5.87 -10.68
N LEU A 291 24.11 -5.32 -11.59
CA LEU A 291 23.84 -5.39 -13.04
C LEU A 291 23.87 -6.82 -13.58
N ALA A 292 24.78 -7.66 -13.08
CA ALA A 292 24.82 -9.09 -13.44
C ALA A 292 23.55 -9.83 -13.02
N LEU A 293 23.00 -9.55 -11.82
CA LEU A 293 21.71 -10.11 -11.40
C LEU A 293 20.58 -9.70 -12.34
N VAL A 294 20.56 -8.43 -12.78
CA VAL A 294 19.56 -7.96 -13.74
C VAL A 294 19.69 -8.65 -15.08
N ARG A 295 20.90 -8.71 -15.65
CA ARG A 295 21.15 -9.37 -16.93
C ARG A 295 20.71 -10.83 -16.91
N ARG A 296 21.12 -11.60 -15.90
CA ARG A 296 20.69 -13.00 -15.71
C ARG A 296 19.18 -13.17 -15.63
N CYS A 297 18.49 -12.21 -14.99
CA CYS A 297 17.02 -12.24 -14.89
C CYS A 297 16.38 -11.99 -16.27
N TYR A 298 16.82 -10.98 -17.00
CA TYR A 298 16.28 -10.62 -18.31
C TYR A 298 16.54 -11.71 -19.36
N GLU A 299 17.75 -12.30 -19.38
CA GLU A 299 18.11 -13.43 -20.24
C GLU A 299 17.23 -14.66 -19.96
N ARG A 300 17.04 -15.02 -18.69
CA ARG A 300 16.17 -16.12 -18.31
C ARG A 300 14.71 -15.96 -18.75
N GLN A 301 14.22 -14.70 -18.74
CA GLN A 301 12.85 -14.35 -19.13
C GLN A 301 12.71 -14.09 -20.63
N GLY A 302 13.79 -14.04 -21.39
CA GLY A 302 13.79 -13.64 -22.80
C GLY A 302 13.40 -12.17 -23.02
N TRP A 303 13.60 -11.31 -22.03
CA TRP A 303 13.26 -9.89 -22.12
C TRP A 303 14.39 -9.09 -22.78
N HIS A 304 14.00 -8.01 -23.47
CA HIS A 304 14.96 -7.06 -24.02
C HIS A 304 15.71 -6.33 -22.89
N ILE A 305 17.05 -6.31 -22.96
CA ILE A 305 17.91 -5.64 -21.98
C ILE A 305 17.76 -4.10 -22.13
N PRO A 306 17.35 -3.38 -21.09
CA PRO A 306 17.18 -1.94 -21.17
C PRO A 306 18.50 -1.19 -21.48
N PRO A 307 18.49 -0.15 -22.31
CA PRO A 307 19.70 0.66 -22.61
C PRO A 307 20.33 1.30 -21.37
N THR A 308 19.56 1.49 -20.30
CA THR A 308 20.07 2.01 -19.02
C THR A 308 21.13 1.12 -18.40
N ILE A 309 21.07 -0.20 -18.62
CA ILE A 309 22.11 -1.13 -18.13
C ILE A 309 23.45 -0.82 -18.79
N ALA A 310 23.50 -0.54 -20.10
CA ALA A 310 24.70 -0.18 -20.79
C ALA A 310 25.29 1.12 -20.22
N LYS A 311 24.48 2.17 -20.06
CA LYS A 311 24.89 3.46 -19.49
C LYS A 311 25.54 3.34 -18.11
N VAL A 312 24.99 2.49 -17.25
CA VAL A 312 25.57 2.27 -15.91
C VAL A 312 26.83 1.39 -16.01
N SER A 313 26.85 0.40 -16.90
CA SER A 313 28.03 -0.45 -17.12
C SER A 313 29.23 0.34 -17.62
N ASP A 314 29.04 1.33 -18.50
CA ASP A 314 30.11 2.18 -19.02
C ASP A 314 30.83 3.01 -17.94
N ARG A 315 30.21 3.16 -16.77
CA ARG A 315 30.80 3.83 -15.60
C ARG A 315 31.67 2.91 -14.73
N ILE A 316 31.61 1.60 -14.98
CA ILE A 316 32.31 0.59 -14.19
C ILE A 316 33.61 0.23 -14.93
N PRO A 317 34.81 0.30 -14.30
CA PRO A 317 36.05 -0.12 -14.94
C PRO A 317 35.96 -1.56 -15.46
N ALA A 318 36.52 -1.77 -16.68
CA ALA A 318 36.34 -3.03 -17.43
C ALA A 318 36.78 -4.31 -16.69
N GLU A 319 37.79 -4.21 -15.83
CA GLU A 319 38.35 -5.35 -15.09
C GLU A 319 37.69 -5.55 -13.71
N THR A 320 36.56 -4.88 -13.43
CA THR A 320 35.91 -4.95 -12.13
C THR A 320 35.24 -6.31 -11.93
N ALA A 321 35.65 -7.05 -10.90
CA ALA A 321 35.00 -8.30 -10.51
C ALA A 321 33.63 -8.04 -9.88
N GLU A 322 32.66 -8.94 -10.11
CA GLU A 322 31.33 -8.88 -9.47
C GLU A 322 31.42 -9.23 -7.97
N ALA A 323 30.83 -8.40 -7.11
CA ALA A 323 30.72 -8.68 -5.69
C ALA A 323 29.26 -9.00 -5.29
N ASP A 324 29.12 -9.86 -4.29
CA ASP A 324 27.81 -10.13 -3.67
C ASP A 324 27.39 -8.98 -2.76
N GLY A 325 26.31 -8.33 -3.14
CA GLY A 325 25.79 -7.16 -2.44
C GLY A 325 24.82 -7.46 -1.30
N ARG A 326 24.52 -8.74 -0.95
CA ARG A 326 23.48 -9.08 0.04
C ARG A 326 23.75 -8.51 1.43
N ASP A 327 24.99 -8.60 1.91
CA ASP A 327 25.36 -8.05 3.22
C ASP A 327 25.40 -6.53 3.24
N PHE A 328 25.80 -5.92 2.12
CA PHE A 328 25.73 -4.47 1.93
C PHE A 328 24.28 -3.99 1.99
N ILE A 329 23.39 -4.58 1.21
CA ILE A 329 21.96 -4.25 1.17
C ILE A 329 21.34 -4.40 2.56
N ARG A 330 21.62 -5.49 3.28
CA ARG A 330 21.07 -5.74 4.60
C ARG A 330 21.50 -4.66 5.61
N ARG A 331 22.76 -4.28 5.63
CA ARG A 331 23.28 -3.26 6.57
C ARG A 331 22.65 -1.89 6.35
N HIS A 332 22.54 -1.46 5.10
CA HIS A 332 21.96 -0.14 4.80
C HIS A 332 20.43 -0.11 4.89
N ALA A 333 19.75 -1.24 4.67
CA ALA A 333 18.30 -1.32 4.78
C ALA A 333 17.78 -0.92 6.18
N ASP A 334 18.53 -1.24 7.24
CA ASP A 334 18.08 -0.93 8.60
C ASP A 334 17.94 0.58 8.86
N GLU A 335 18.73 1.41 8.16
CA GLU A 335 18.70 2.87 8.29
C GLU A 335 17.44 3.49 7.70
N ALA A 336 16.84 2.85 6.71
CA ALA A 336 15.65 3.36 6.01
C ALA A 336 14.44 3.56 6.93
N ASN A 337 14.30 2.72 7.96
CA ASN A 337 13.18 2.81 8.89
C ASN A 337 13.18 4.13 9.69
N ILE A 338 14.35 4.71 9.93
CA ILE A 338 14.49 5.97 10.67
C ILE A 338 13.84 7.11 9.89
N TYR A 339 14.02 7.15 8.59
CA TYR A 339 13.49 8.18 7.71
C TYR A 339 11.96 8.30 7.73
N LEU A 340 11.25 7.25 8.11
CA LEU A 340 9.79 7.30 8.20
C LEU A 340 9.28 8.18 9.34
N TYR A 341 10.13 8.54 10.33
CA TYR A 341 9.71 9.19 11.57
C TYR A 341 10.46 10.50 11.81
N ASP A 342 9.71 11.59 12.00
CA ASP A 342 10.28 12.90 12.33
C ASP A 342 10.71 13.00 13.81
N ASN A 343 10.15 12.13 14.66
CA ASN A 343 10.40 12.09 16.11
C ASN A 343 11.36 10.95 16.50
N ALA A 344 12.20 10.49 15.58
CA ALA A 344 13.21 9.48 15.89
C ALA A 344 14.28 10.06 16.81
N ILE A 345 14.52 9.42 17.94
CA ILE A 345 15.53 9.81 18.93
C ILE A 345 16.57 8.72 19.12
N HIS A 346 17.83 9.12 19.25
CA HIS A 346 18.92 8.25 19.65
C HIS A 346 18.97 8.16 21.16
N THR A 347 19.00 6.95 21.70
CA THR A 347 19.05 6.71 23.14
C THR A 347 19.83 5.45 23.46
N THR A 348 20.17 5.29 24.74
CA THR A 348 20.75 4.06 25.26
C THR A 348 19.68 3.31 26.05
N LEU A 349 19.49 2.05 25.70
CA LEU A 349 18.67 1.10 26.45
C LEU A 349 19.55 0.11 27.19
N VAL A 350 19.00 -0.53 28.20
CA VAL A 350 19.64 -1.63 28.91
C VAL A 350 18.73 -2.84 28.90
N LYS A 351 19.25 -3.98 28.43
CA LYS A 351 18.50 -5.25 28.45
C LYS A 351 18.16 -5.61 29.89
N SER A 352 16.86 -5.81 30.16
CA SER A 352 16.33 -6.08 31.50
C SER A 352 15.62 -7.43 31.63
N GLY A 353 15.66 -8.25 30.59
CA GLY A 353 15.04 -9.57 30.60
C GLY A 353 14.66 -10.03 29.21
N GLU A 354 14.13 -11.24 29.14
CA GLU A 354 13.59 -11.82 27.91
C GLU A 354 12.36 -12.67 28.17
N ALA A 355 11.54 -12.82 27.13
CA ALA A 355 10.37 -13.67 27.13
C ALA A 355 10.15 -14.25 25.75
N THR A 356 9.50 -15.41 25.69
CA THR A 356 9.02 -15.98 24.45
C THR A 356 7.52 -15.70 24.32
N ASP A 357 7.12 -15.06 23.23
CA ASP A 357 5.73 -14.82 22.92
C ASP A 357 4.98 -16.13 22.77
N ARG A 358 3.92 -16.34 23.55
CA ARG A 358 3.21 -17.62 23.61
C ARG A 358 2.51 -18.01 22.32
N LYS A 359 2.04 -17.03 21.54
CA LYS A 359 1.32 -17.27 20.27
C LYS A 359 2.25 -17.48 19.10
N THR A 360 3.29 -16.65 18.98
CA THR A 360 4.19 -16.63 17.83
C THR A 360 5.47 -17.41 18.05
N GLN A 361 5.74 -17.89 19.27
CA GLN A 361 7.00 -18.54 19.70
C GLN A 361 8.25 -17.68 19.39
N LYS A 362 8.05 -16.36 19.21
CA LYS A 362 9.15 -15.45 18.95
C LYS A 362 9.78 -14.98 20.26
N ARG A 363 11.10 -15.04 20.31
CA ARG A 363 11.89 -14.51 21.42
C ARG A 363 11.84 -12.99 21.38
N ARG A 364 11.57 -12.34 22.53
CA ARG A 364 11.56 -10.91 22.75
C ARG A 364 12.49 -10.55 23.88
N TRP A 365 13.24 -9.47 23.73
CA TRP A 365 13.97 -8.86 24.82
C TRP A 365 13.21 -7.68 25.37
N TRP A 366 13.29 -7.51 26.67
CA TRP A 366 12.86 -6.30 27.34
C TRP A 366 14.08 -5.44 27.60
N ALA A 367 13.97 -4.15 27.33
CA ALA A 367 15.00 -3.16 27.65
C ALA A 367 14.35 -1.91 28.22
N ALA A 368 15.10 -1.16 29.00
CA ALA A 368 14.64 0.10 29.59
C ALA A 368 15.64 1.24 29.30
N ASP A 369 15.12 2.47 29.21
CA ASP A 369 15.91 3.69 29.10
C ASP A 369 16.20 4.31 30.51
N ALA A 370 16.85 5.46 30.49
CA ALA A 370 17.22 6.23 31.73
C ALA A 370 15.98 6.69 32.53
N ASP A 371 14.86 6.90 31.85
CA ASP A 371 13.58 7.32 32.44
C ASP A 371 12.74 6.15 32.95
N GLY A 372 13.23 4.92 32.78
CA GLY A 372 12.54 3.69 33.16
C GLY A 372 11.39 3.31 32.21
N ASN A 373 11.31 3.88 30.99
CA ASN A 373 10.39 3.41 29.96
C ASN A 373 10.85 2.05 29.44
N ARG A 374 9.90 1.14 29.21
CA ARG A 374 10.21 -0.22 28.76
C ARG A 374 9.90 -0.39 27.29
N TYR A 375 10.79 -1.09 26.60
CA TYR A 375 10.73 -1.38 25.17
C TYR A 375 10.85 -2.87 24.92
N SER A 376 10.06 -3.38 23.96
CA SER A 376 10.17 -4.74 23.48
C SER A 376 11.01 -4.77 22.21
N LEU A 377 12.10 -5.53 22.22
CA LEU A 377 13.00 -5.70 21.08
C LEU A 377 12.81 -7.08 20.46
N ASP A 378 12.79 -7.14 19.14
CA ASP A 378 12.92 -8.40 18.39
C ASP A 378 14.40 -8.56 18.00
N PRO A 379 15.18 -9.40 18.67
CA PRO A 379 16.62 -9.49 18.43
C PRO A 379 16.95 -9.96 17.00
N ARG A 380 16.10 -10.77 16.37
CA ARG A 380 16.29 -11.19 14.99
C ARG A 380 16.09 -10.05 14.00
N ARG A 381 15.00 -9.30 14.17
CA ARG A 381 14.69 -8.13 13.33
C ARG A 381 15.73 -7.02 13.45
N LEU A 382 16.28 -6.85 14.65
CA LEU A 382 17.26 -5.79 14.98
C LEU A 382 18.71 -6.28 14.82
N HIS A 383 18.91 -7.47 14.26
CA HIS A 383 20.24 -8.06 14.06
C HIS A 383 21.12 -8.11 15.31
N LEU A 384 20.49 -8.22 16.48
CA LEU A 384 21.19 -8.33 17.76
C LEU A 384 21.76 -9.74 17.97
N PRO A 385 22.85 -9.89 18.75
CA PRO A 385 23.43 -11.18 19.05
C PRO A 385 22.42 -12.18 19.63
N GLY A 386 22.54 -13.45 19.30
CA GLY A 386 21.61 -14.47 19.79
C GLY A 386 21.63 -14.66 21.33
N LYS A 387 22.75 -14.34 21.99
CA LYS A 387 22.91 -14.35 23.44
C LYS A 387 23.43 -13.00 23.89
N CYS A 388 22.76 -12.42 24.85
CA CYS A 388 23.11 -11.14 25.42
C CYS A 388 22.65 -11.14 26.88
N PRO A 389 23.54 -10.97 27.86
CA PRO A 389 23.16 -10.99 29.27
C PRO A 389 22.31 -9.76 29.64
N ASP A 390 21.49 -9.91 30.66
CA ASP A 390 20.78 -8.76 31.23
C ASP A 390 21.78 -7.76 31.82
N GLY A 391 21.50 -6.48 31.64
CA GLY A 391 22.44 -5.40 31.96
C GLY A 391 23.30 -4.96 30.76
N THR A 392 23.23 -5.61 29.61
CA THR A 392 23.92 -5.16 28.40
C THR A 392 23.33 -3.86 27.89
N ALA A 393 24.21 -2.89 27.63
CA ALA A 393 23.83 -1.63 27.02
C ALA A 393 23.56 -1.79 25.51
N ILE A 394 22.54 -1.11 25.02
CA ILE A 394 22.07 -1.16 23.65
C ILE A 394 21.88 0.28 23.16
N LYS A 395 22.67 0.71 22.19
CA LYS A 395 22.38 1.96 21.45
C LYS A 395 21.15 1.71 20.58
N ALA A 396 20.17 2.57 20.67
CA ALA A 396 18.92 2.40 19.96
C ALA A 396 18.43 3.70 19.33
N VAL A 397 17.70 3.57 18.22
CA VAL A 397 16.86 4.63 17.64
C VAL A 397 15.41 4.27 17.89
N ILE A 398 14.67 5.18 18.49
CA ILE A 398 13.29 4.97 18.93
C ILE A 398 12.39 6.03 18.30
N ALA A 399 11.23 5.61 17.78
CA ALA A 399 10.14 6.50 17.43
C ALA A 399 8.81 5.83 17.74
N ASP A 400 7.79 6.60 18.12
CA ASP A 400 6.44 6.11 18.42
C ASP A 400 6.46 4.90 19.37
N LYS A 401 7.31 4.90 20.39
CA LYS A 401 7.54 3.79 21.35
C LYS A 401 8.04 2.48 20.70
N ARG A 402 8.54 2.53 19.48
CA ARG A 402 9.12 1.37 18.76
C ARG A 402 10.62 1.55 18.63
N VAL A 403 11.36 0.46 18.81
CA VAL A 403 12.79 0.43 18.49
C VAL A 403 12.92 0.15 17.00
N LEU A 404 13.50 1.11 16.29
CA LEU A 404 13.69 1.06 14.84
C LEU A 404 15.01 0.38 14.49
N GLN A 405 16.07 0.76 15.19
CA GLN A 405 17.44 0.25 15.05
C GLN A 405 18.04 0.01 16.43
N ALA A 406 18.91 -0.98 16.55
CA ALA A 406 19.63 -1.27 17.79
C ALA A 406 20.97 -1.93 17.52
N SER A 407 21.96 -1.62 18.35
CA SER A 407 23.26 -2.29 18.37
C SER A 407 23.77 -2.41 19.81
N VAL A 408 24.49 -3.49 20.10
CA VAL A 408 25.14 -3.65 21.41
C VAL A 408 26.21 -2.59 21.59
N SER A 409 26.34 -2.07 22.80
CA SER A 409 27.35 -1.09 23.20
C SER A 409 28.15 -1.60 24.39
N ASP A 410 29.46 -1.38 24.35
CA ASP A 410 30.34 -1.69 25.46
C ASP A 410 30.33 -0.60 26.55
N ILE A 411 29.68 0.55 26.26
CA ILE A 411 29.60 1.67 27.17
C ILE A 411 28.45 1.44 28.14
N ILE A 412 28.78 1.23 29.43
CA ILE A 412 27.78 1.10 30.49
C ILE A 412 27.19 2.49 30.78
N PRO A 413 25.87 2.68 30.66
CA PRO A 413 25.27 3.99 30.94
C PRO A 413 25.21 4.31 32.44
N THR A 414 25.15 5.59 32.77
CA THR A 414 25.20 6.09 34.19
C THR A 414 24.00 5.61 35.03
N PHE A 415 22.91 5.19 34.42
CA PHE A 415 21.75 4.63 35.11
C PHE A 415 21.85 3.12 35.35
N VAL A 416 23.01 2.52 35.11
CA VAL A 416 23.37 1.14 35.46
C VAL A 416 24.57 1.17 36.38
N GLN A 417 24.49 0.48 37.50
CA GLN A 417 25.54 0.45 38.51
C GLN A 417 25.66 -0.91 39.16
N GLU A 418 26.87 -1.28 39.54
CA GLU A 418 27.13 -2.46 40.37
C GLU A 418 27.00 -2.11 41.83
N PHE A 419 26.28 -2.93 42.57
CA PHE A 419 26.13 -2.85 44.02
C PHE A 419 26.67 -4.15 44.62
N SER A 420 27.59 -4.00 45.59
CA SER A 420 28.16 -5.10 46.35
C SER A 420 27.78 -4.96 47.81
N GLY A 421 27.39 -6.02 48.44
CA GLY A 421 26.99 -5.97 49.84
C GLY A 421 26.31 -7.27 50.34
N THR A 422 25.94 -7.22 51.60
CA THR A 422 25.26 -8.35 52.25
C THR A 422 23.80 -8.41 51.87
N VAL A 423 23.32 -9.61 51.56
CA VAL A 423 21.92 -9.91 51.29
C VAL A 423 21.09 -9.59 52.54
N LYS A 424 20.09 -8.71 52.40
CA LYS A 424 19.17 -8.32 53.46
C LYS A 424 17.73 -8.59 53.04
N ARG A 425 17.00 -9.38 53.82
CA ARG A 425 15.58 -9.62 53.63
C ARG A 425 14.74 -8.69 54.51
N ARG A 426 13.75 -8.04 53.93
CA ARG A 426 12.81 -7.14 54.64
C ARG A 426 11.38 -7.66 54.35
N VAL A 427 10.55 -7.72 55.38
CA VAL A 427 9.14 -8.08 55.24
C VAL A 427 8.35 -6.78 55.10
N GLY A 428 7.58 -6.65 54.03
CA GLY A 428 6.71 -5.49 53.82
C GLY A 428 5.42 -5.59 54.61
N ALA A 429 4.66 -4.52 54.66
CA ALA A 429 3.37 -4.44 55.39
C ALA A 429 2.34 -5.52 54.98
N THR A 430 2.46 -6.10 53.82
CA THR A 430 1.62 -7.18 53.30
C THR A 430 2.13 -8.58 53.63
N GLY A 431 3.16 -8.72 54.45
CA GLY A 431 3.83 -10.00 54.76
C GLY A 431 4.74 -10.54 53.66
N LYS A 432 4.88 -9.86 52.54
CA LYS A 432 5.76 -10.27 51.43
C LYS A 432 7.23 -9.93 51.75
N ALA A 433 8.11 -10.89 51.59
CA ALA A 433 9.54 -10.70 51.76
C ALA A 433 10.16 -10.06 50.49
N TYR A 434 11.01 -9.07 50.71
CA TYR A 434 11.78 -8.39 49.66
C TYR A 434 13.27 -8.51 50.00
N THR A 435 14.06 -8.79 48.98
CA THR A 435 15.51 -8.94 49.14
C THR A 435 16.24 -7.72 48.56
N PHE A 436 17.21 -7.22 49.26
CA PHE A 436 18.03 -6.06 48.90
C PHE A 436 19.51 -6.36 49.03
N ILE A 437 20.30 -5.72 48.20
CA ILE A 437 21.75 -5.58 48.30
C ILE A 437 22.03 -4.11 48.23
N ASP A 438 22.48 -3.55 49.34
CA ASP A 438 22.55 -2.10 49.52
C ASP A 438 21.20 -1.42 49.17
N LYS A 439 21.14 -0.65 48.10
CA LYS A 439 19.93 0.05 47.62
C LYS A 439 19.20 -0.73 46.50
N ALA A 440 19.79 -1.79 45.99
CA ALA A 440 19.24 -2.54 44.84
C ALA A 440 18.27 -3.63 45.33
N TYR A 441 17.02 -3.56 44.83
CA TYR A 441 16.05 -4.64 45.00
C TYR A 441 16.45 -5.82 44.10
N VAL A 442 16.44 -7.03 44.67
CA VAL A 442 16.78 -8.27 43.97
C VAL A 442 15.49 -9.12 43.83
N GLY A 443 15.09 -9.36 42.60
CA GLY A 443 13.92 -10.22 42.30
C GLY A 443 14.18 -11.67 42.71
N GLN A 444 13.12 -12.38 43.15
CA GLN A 444 13.21 -13.79 43.54
C GLN A 444 13.78 -14.71 42.45
N ASN A 445 13.55 -14.36 41.18
CA ASN A 445 14.06 -15.07 40.02
C ASN A 445 15.60 -15.00 39.82
N LEU A 446 16.28 -14.13 40.55
CA LEU A 446 17.72 -14.01 40.51
C LEU A 446 18.40 -14.68 41.73
N LEU A 447 17.62 -15.15 42.68
CA LEU A 447 18.13 -15.75 43.94
C LEU A 447 18.09 -17.26 43.76
N ASP A 448 19.27 -17.88 43.62
CA ASP A 448 19.42 -19.32 43.73
C ASP A 448 19.25 -19.77 45.19
N SER A 449 18.91 -21.04 45.37
CA SER A 449 18.72 -21.66 46.71
C SER A 449 19.88 -21.48 47.65
N ASP A 450 21.08 -21.30 47.10
CA ASP A 450 22.34 -21.21 47.83
C ASP A 450 22.66 -19.80 48.38
N ILE A 451 21.85 -18.79 47.93
CA ILE A 451 22.00 -17.40 48.39
C ILE A 451 21.13 -17.19 49.63
N ILE A 452 21.75 -17.28 50.80
CA ILE A 452 21.11 -17.11 52.10
C ILE A 452 21.22 -15.67 52.60
N ASP A 453 20.37 -15.31 53.55
CA ASP A 453 20.46 -14.04 54.25
C ASP A 453 21.82 -13.92 54.93
N GLY A 454 22.51 -12.79 54.77
CA GLY A 454 23.87 -12.59 55.25
C GLY A 454 25.01 -12.92 54.25
N SER A 455 24.74 -13.55 53.13
CA SER A 455 25.73 -13.76 52.04
C SER A 455 26.16 -12.46 51.43
N THR A 456 27.45 -12.33 51.05
CA THR A 456 27.94 -11.15 50.28
C THR A 456 27.94 -11.49 48.79
N ILE A 457 27.20 -10.69 48.02
CA ILE A 457 27.13 -10.82 46.56
C ILE A 457 27.20 -9.45 45.88
N SER A 458 27.55 -9.46 44.59
CA SER A 458 27.51 -8.26 43.76
C SER A 458 26.37 -8.43 42.71
N VAL A 459 25.63 -7.35 42.47
CA VAL A 459 24.57 -7.31 41.47
C VAL A 459 24.73 -6.11 40.55
N LEU A 460 24.51 -6.30 39.28
CA LEU A 460 24.35 -5.21 38.34
C LEU A 460 22.87 -4.77 38.38
N ALA A 461 22.63 -3.50 38.65
CA ALA A 461 21.26 -2.98 38.78
C ALA A 461 21.03 -1.78 37.87
N ILE A 462 19.76 -1.59 37.51
CA ILE A 462 19.25 -0.47 36.73
C ILE A 462 18.43 0.46 37.63
N ARG A 463 18.57 1.77 37.41
CA ARG A 463 17.74 2.79 38.06
C ARG A 463 16.40 2.91 37.35
N GLY A 464 15.29 2.79 38.06
CA GLY A 464 13.93 2.97 37.59
C GLY A 464 13.39 4.39 37.76
N LYS A 465 12.14 4.62 37.39
CA LYS A 465 11.45 5.93 37.43
C LYS A 465 11.47 6.64 38.79
N ASP A 466 11.42 5.89 39.89
CA ASP A 466 11.37 6.44 41.25
C ASP A 466 12.75 6.49 41.93
N ASP A 467 13.82 6.56 41.15
CA ASP A 467 15.19 6.43 41.61
C ASP A 467 15.50 5.12 42.39
N LYS A 468 14.63 4.11 42.20
CA LYS A 468 14.81 2.80 42.81
C LYS A 468 15.67 1.91 41.91
N TRP A 469 16.64 1.26 42.54
CA TRP A 469 17.51 0.33 41.85
C TRP A 469 16.92 -1.09 41.85
N THR A 470 16.94 -1.75 40.68
CA THR A 470 16.49 -3.12 40.53
C THR A 470 17.60 -3.96 39.90
N ALA A 471 17.97 -5.04 40.56
CA ALA A 471 18.99 -5.95 40.05
C ALA A 471 18.54 -6.62 38.73
N LEU A 472 19.47 -6.65 37.78
CA LEU A 472 19.31 -7.29 36.49
C LEU A 472 19.95 -8.68 36.45
N ARG A 473 21.12 -8.80 37.07
CA ARG A 473 21.85 -10.07 37.20
C ARG A 473 22.80 -10.05 38.39
N ILE A 474 23.19 -11.22 38.85
CA ILE A 474 24.27 -11.39 39.79
C ILE A 474 25.59 -11.33 39.00
N VAL A 475 26.50 -10.51 39.43
CA VAL A 475 27.89 -10.44 38.97
C VAL A 475 28.67 -11.32 39.91
N SER A 476 29.04 -12.50 39.54
CA SER A 476 29.69 -13.60 40.33
C SER A 476 30.19 -13.23 41.72
N PRO A 477 30.01 -14.08 42.75
CA PRO A 477 30.56 -13.78 44.07
C PRO A 477 32.06 -13.56 43.90
N SER A 478 32.56 -12.44 44.36
CA SER A 478 33.99 -12.30 44.59
C SER A 478 34.40 -13.42 45.58
N HIS A 479 35.02 -14.47 45.08
CA HIS A 479 35.68 -15.43 45.95
C HIS A 479 36.75 -14.61 46.70
N GLY A 480 36.41 -14.18 47.87
CA GLY A 480 37.43 -13.68 48.80
C GLY A 480 38.49 -14.75 48.95
N GLN A 481 39.69 -14.41 48.52
CA GLN A 481 40.85 -15.14 48.98
C GLN A 481 40.83 -15.07 50.49
N VAL A 482 40.69 -16.25 51.12
CA VAL A 482 41.02 -16.45 52.53
C VAL A 482 42.53 -16.55 52.66
#